data_920e6fd08c5964b9aabcee9a4de80176
#
_entry.id   920e6fd08c5964b9aabcee9a4de80176
#
_cell.length_a   1.000
_cell.length_b   1.000
_cell.length_c   1.000
_cell.angle_alpha   90.00
_cell.angle_beta   90.00
_cell.angle_gamma   90.00
#
_symmetry.space_group_name_H-M   'P 1'
#
loop_
_entity.id
_entity.type
_entity.pdbx_description
1 polymer ?
#
loop_
_entity_poly.entity_id
_entity_poly.type
_entity_poly.pdbx_seq_one_letter_code
_entity_poly.pdbx_strand_id
1 'polypeptide(L)'
;MHKENFVEKVSINKETFEVKLFKGDDDEITKDMLSKGELQMYATAIVWGLAKTSGRPLPFIIDTPLARLDEEHRSSLVQEFYPERHQTIILSTDSEINYEYYKKLEPYISNSYVIQYDSGEGKTVIQNGYFFNSKGEKIEV
;
A
#
# COMPACT_ATOMS: atom_id res chain seq x y z
N MET A 1 -0.74 -24.06 -0.13
CA MET A 1 -2.03 -24.09 -0.86
C MET A 1 -2.10 -22.76 -1.60
N HIS A 2 -1.75 -22.74 -2.90
CA HIS A 2 -1.92 -21.55 -3.72
C HIS A 2 -3.42 -21.23 -3.75
N LYS A 3 -3.83 -20.09 -3.20
CA LYS A 3 -5.15 -19.54 -3.49
C LYS A 3 -5.11 -19.16 -4.98
N GLU A 4 -5.72 -19.99 -5.82
CA GLU A 4 -6.07 -19.60 -7.18
C GLU A 4 -6.76 -18.23 -7.13
N ASN A 5 -6.52 -17.41 -8.13
CA ASN A 5 -7.09 -16.06 -8.26
C ASN A 5 -8.57 -16.07 -7.84
N PHE A 6 -8.84 -15.47 -6.68
CA PHE A 6 -10.18 -15.50 -6.10
C PHE A 6 -11.15 -14.62 -6.90
N VAL A 7 -10.63 -13.53 -7.51
CA VAL A 7 -11.39 -12.63 -8.38
C VAL A 7 -10.94 -12.85 -9.83
N GLU A 8 -11.84 -13.31 -10.68
CA GLU A 8 -11.58 -13.57 -12.09
C GLU A 8 -12.15 -12.49 -13.01
N LYS A 9 -13.21 -11.80 -12.55
CA LYS A 9 -13.88 -10.77 -13.34
C LYS A 9 -14.34 -9.61 -12.47
N VAL A 10 -14.20 -8.41 -13.00
CA VAL A 10 -14.68 -7.17 -12.39
C VAL A 10 -15.65 -6.51 -13.34
N SER A 11 -16.82 -6.13 -12.84
CA SER A 11 -17.83 -5.37 -13.59
C SER A 11 -18.06 -4.02 -12.91
N ILE A 12 -18.10 -2.95 -13.70
CA ILE A 12 -18.39 -1.60 -13.20
C ILE A 12 -19.63 -1.09 -13.92
N ASN A 13 -20.67 -0.76 -13.15
CA ASN A 13 -21.85 -0.11 -13.70
C ASN A 13 -21.52 1.33 -14.09
N LYS A 14 -21.79 1.70 -15.35
CA LYS A 14 -21.42 3.02 -15.89
C LYS A 14 -22.24 4.18 -15.33
N GLU A 15 -23.42 3.90 -14.80
CA GLU A 15 -24.34 4.92 -14.28
C GLU A 15 -24.20 5.07 -12.76
N THR A 16 -24.14 3.94 -12.03
CA THR A 16 -24.08 3.95 -10.56
C THR A 16 -22.65 3.87 -10.02
N PHE A 17 -21.65 3.54 -10.87
CA PHE A 17 -20.28 3.22 -10.50
C PHE A 17 -20.15 2.07 -9.50
N GLU A 18 -21.20 1.26 -9.35
CA GLU A 18 -21.15 0.06 -8.54
C GLU A 18 -20.15 -0.94 -9.12
N VAL A 19 -19.25 -1.42 -8.28
CA VAL A 19 -18.24 -2.41 -8.65
C VAL A 19 -18.66 -3.77 -8.10
N LYS A 20 -18.76 -4.75 -9.00
CA LYS A 20 -19.04 -6.15 -8.68
C LYS A 20 -17.84 -7.02 -9.03
N LEU A 21 -17.53 -7.94 -8.15
CA LEU A 21 -16.46 -8.92 -8.29
C LEU A 21 -17.06 -10.31 -8.51
N PHE A 22 -16.45 -11.12 -9.34
CA PHE A 22 -16.94 -12.45 -9.66
C PHE A 22 -15.81 -13.47 -9.62
N LYS A 23 -16.16 -14.67 -9.17
CA LYS A 23 -15.39 -15.89 -9.36
C LYS A 23 -16.08 -16.71 -10.45
N GLY A 24 -15.47 -16.71 -11.66
CA GLY A 24 -16.16 -17.24 -12.85
C GLY A 24 -17.18 -16.24 -13.41
N ASP A 25 -18.11 -16.74 -14.24
CA ASP A 25 -19.01 -15.86 -15.00
C ASP A 25 -20.18 -15.30 -14.17
N ASP A 26 -20.73 -16.05 -13.24
CA ASP A 26 -21.98 -15.71 -12.53
C ASP A 26 -21.88 -15.79 -10.99
N ASP A 27 -20.75 -16.16 -10.41
CA ASP A 27 -20.56 -16.28 -8.96
C ASP A 27 -20.08 -14.93 -8.38
N GLU A 28 -21.03 -14.10 -7.94
CA GLU A 28 -20.73 -12.77 -7.38
C GLU A 28 -20.09 -12.89 -5.99
N ILE A 29 -18.91 -12.28 -5.84
CA ILE A 29 -18.19 -12.17 -4.58
C ILE A 29 -18.67 -10.90 -3.88
N THR A 30 -19.30 -11.06 -2.73
CA THR A 30 -19.70 -9.94 -1.89
C THR A 30 -18.56 -9.48 -0.98
N LYS A 31 -18.59 -8.22 -0.53
CA LYS A 31 -17.49 -7.63 0.25
C LYS A 31 -17.24 -8.33 1.60
N ASP A 32 -18.26 -8.95 2.16
CA ASP A 32 -18.20 -9.75 3.39
C ASP A 32 -17.47 -11.09 3.22
N MET A 33 -17.35 -11.57 1.97
CA MET A 33 -16.55 -12.76 1.65
C MET A 33 -15.05 -12.46 1.55
N LEU A 34 -14.67 -11.19 1.42
CA LEU A 34 -13.28 -10.78 1.32
C LEU A 34 -12.62 -10.72 2.70
N SER A 35 -11.40 -11.21 2.79
CA SER A 35 -10.53 -11.00 3.94
C SER A 35 -10.20 -9.50 4.09
N LYS A 36 -9.71 -9.09 5.27
CA LYS A 36 -9.32 -7.70 5.51
C LYS A 36 -8.20 -7.21 4.57
N GLY A 37 -7.28 -8.11 4.19
CA GLY A 37 -6.24 -7.80 3.22
C GLY A 37 -6.80 -7.61 1.81
N GLU A 38 -7.67 -8.51 1.36
CA GLU A 38 -8.34 -8.40 0.06
C GLU A 38 -9.22 -7.15 -0.03
N LEU A 39 -9.92 -6.77 1.04
CA LEU A 39 -10.66 -5.50 1.12
C LEU A 39 -9.73 -4.28 1.00
N GLN A 40 -8.56 -4.32 1.62
CA GLN A 40 -7.57 -3.25 1.51
C GLN A 40 -7.03 -3.15 0.09
N MET A 41 -6.70 -4.27 -0.56
CA MET A 41 -6.28 -4.29 -1.96
C MET A 41 -7.37 -3.80 -2.90
N TYR A 42 -8.63 -4.23 -2.68
CA TYR A 42 -9.77 -3.75 -3.43
C TYR A 42 -9.92 -2.22 -3.35
N ALA A 43 -9.88 -1.66 -2.12
CA ALA A 43 -9.98 -0.22 -1.92
C ALA A 43 -8.82 0.54 -2.61
N THR A 44 -7.60 0.01 -2.47
CA THR A 44 -6.41 0.56 -3.12
C THR A 44 -6.54 0.55 -4.65
N ALA A 45 -7.02 -0.55 -5.22
CA ALA A 45 -7.23 -0.69 -6.67
C ALA A 45 -8.28 0.31 -7.21
N ILE A 46 -9.37 0.55 -6.47
CA ILE A 46 -10.39 1.53 -6.85
C ILE A 46 -9.80 2.94 -6.85
N VAL A 47 -9.13 3.33 -5.76
CA VAL A 47 -8.50 4.66 -5.66
C VAL A 47 -7.46 4.84 -6.77
N TRP A 48 -6.71 3.80 -7.06
CA TRP A 48 -5.73 3.79 -8.14
C TRP A 48 -6.36 3.94 -9.52
N GLY A 49 -7.41 3.18 -9.80
CA GLY A 49 -8.16 3.28 -11.05
C GLY A 49 -8.71 4.68 -11.28
N LEU A 50 -9.31 5.29 -10.24
CA LEU A 50 -9.83 6.65 -10.30
C LEU A 50 -8.74 7.68 -10.58
N ALA A 51 -7.59 7.56 -9.93
CA ALA A 51 -6.49 8.48 -10.17
C ALA A 51 -5.90 8.33 -11.57
N LYS A 52 -5.78 7.09 -12.08
CA LYS A 52 -5.27 6.81 -13.43
C LYS A 52 -6.21 7.38 -14.51
N THR A 53 -7.53 7.28 -14.28
CA THR A 53 -8.54 7.79 -15.22
C THR A 53 -8.75 9.30 -15.14
N SER A 54 -8.38 9.94 -14.02
CA SER A 54 -8.53 11.40 -13.85
C SER A 54 -7.64 12.21 -14.81
N GLY A 55 -6.57 11.61 -15.34
CA GLY A 55 -5.57 12.29 -16.16
C GLY A 55 -4.76 13.37 -15.42
N ARG A 56 -4.91 13.47 -14.09
CA ARG A 56 -4.22 14.46 -13.26
C ARG A 56 -3.12 13.79 -12.42
N PRO A 57 -1.96 14.43 -12.24
CA PRO A 57 -0.90 13.94 -11.36
C PRO A 57 -1.28 14.17 -9.88
N LEU A 58 -2.25 13.40 -9.37
CA LEU A 58 -2.68 13.49 -7.98
C LEU A 58 -1.68 12.78 -7.07
N PRO A 59 -1.24 13.42 -5.96
CA PRO A 59 -0.43 12.75 -4.96
C PRO A 59 -1.27 11.72 -4.20
N PHE A 60 -0.65 10.60 -3.85
CA PHE A 60 -1.22 9.56 -3.00
C PHE A 60 -0.63 9.63 -1.61
N ILE A 61 -1.48 9.68 -0.60
CA ILE A 61 -1.09 9.51 0.79
C ILE A 61 -1.71 8.20 1.28
N ILE A 62 -0.87 7.25 1.67
CA ILE A 62 -1.31 5.92 2.07
C ILE A 62 -0.78 5.65 3.47
N ASP A 63 -1.71 5.42 4.40
CA ASP A 63 -1.39 5.07 5.77
C ASP A 63 -1.43 3.56 5.96
N THR A 64 -0.38 3.00 6.55
CA THR A 64 -0.21 1.58 6.85
C THR A 64 -0.59 0.63 5.69
N PRO A 65 0.03 0.81 4.49
CA PRO A 65 -0.45 0.16 3.28
C PRO A 65 -0.20 -1.35 3.23
N LEU A 66 0.74 -1.88 4.02
CA LEU A 66 1.15 -3.29 3.97
C LEU A 66 0.73 -4.11 5.20
N ALA A 67 0.11 -3.49 6.21
CA ALA A 67 -0.08 -4.10 7.53
C ALA A 67 -0.91 -5.40 7.55
N ARG A 68 -1.82 -5.57 6.59
CA ARG A 68 -2.77 -6.69 6.55
C ARG A 68 -2.57 -7.62 5.36
N LEU A 69 -1.49 -7.44 4.63
CA LEU A 69 -1.18 -8.20 3.43
C LEU A 69 -0.17 -9.31 3.75
N ASP A 70 -0.29 -10.42 3.05
CA ASP A 70 0.74 -11.44 3.00
C ASP A 70 1.96 -10.98 2.20
N GLU A 71 3.01 -11.78 2.19
CA GLU A 71 4.29 -11.42 1.60
C GLU A 71 4.21 -11.24 0.08
N GLU A 72 3.40 -12.04 -0.61
CA GLU A 72 3.22 -11.97 -2.06
C GLU A 72 2.57 -10.64 -2.46
N HIS A 73 1.47 -10.29 -1.82
CA HIS A 73 0.76 -9.03 -2.06
C HIS A 73 1.59 -7.79 -1.67
N ARG A 74 2.35 -7.88 -0.56
CA ARG A 74 3.30 -6.81 -0.17
C ARG A 74 4.35 -6.59 -1.24
N SER A 75 4.95 -7.68 -1.74
CA SER A 75 5.97 -7.60 -2.80
C SER A 75 5.43 -6.96 -4.07
N SER A 76 4.23 -7.36 -4.52
CA SER A 76 3.61 -6.79 -5.71
C SER A 76 3.32 -5.29 -5.56
N LEU A 77 2.80 -4.85 -4.41
CA LEU A 77 2.58 -3.42 -4.16
C LEU A 77 3.87 -2.61 -4.17
N VAL A 78 4.93 -3.14 -3.54
CA VAL A 78 6.22 -2.45 -3.43
C VAL A 78 6.94 -2.38 -4.78
N GLN A 79 6.88 -3.44 -5.59
CA GLN A 79 7.66 -3.53 -6.82
C GLN A 79 6.93 -2.98 -8.04
N GLU A 80 5.61 -3.12 -8.09
CA GLU A 80 4.82 -2.81 -9.28
C GLU A 80 3.95 -1.57 -9.11
N PHE A 81 3.38 -1.39 -7.91
CA PHE A 81 2.39 -0.35 -7.69
C PHE A 81 2.98 1.00 -7.32
N TYR A 82 3.85 1.07 -6.30
CA TYR A 82 4.38 2.36 -5.83
C TYR A 82 5.31 3.05 -6.82
N PRO A 83 6.18 2.35 -7.57
CA PRO A 83 7.07 2.99 -8.55
C PRO A 83 6.38 3.68 -9.73
N GLU A 84 5.17 3.24 -10.07
CA GLU A 84 4.44 3.80 -11.23
C GLU A 84 3.80 5.17 -10.99
N ARG A 85 4.01 5.80 -9.81
CA ARG A 85 3.29 7.01 -9.41
C ARG A 85 4.12 8.29 -9.52
N HIS A 86 3.42 9.40 -9.82
CA HIS A 86 4.05 10.72 -9.85
C HIS A 86 4.52 11.17 -8.47
N GLN A 87 3.71 10.94 -7.43
CA GLN A 87 4.06 11.22 -6.04
C GLN A 87 3.27 10.30 -5.12
N THR A 88 3.96 9.54 -4.29
CA THR A 88 3.36 8.70 -3.26
C THR A 88 4.01 9.03 -1.91
N ILE A 89 3.19 9.32 -0.91
CA ILE A 89 3.61 9.48 0.48
C ILE A 89 3.12 8.26 1.25
N ILE A 90 4.04 7.49 1.79
CA ILE A 90 3.75 6.28 2.55
C ILE A 90 4.01 6.57 4.02
N LEU A 91 2.98 6.41 4.85
CA LEU A 91 3.10 6.45 6.31
C LEU A 91 3.16 5.00 6.79
N SER A 92 4.29 4.58 7.32
CA SER A 92 4.52 3.19 7.72
C SER A 92 5.30 3.07 9.02
N THR A 93 5.22 1.91 9.64
CA THR A 93 6.09 1.51 10.73
C THR A 93 7.31 0.77 10.21
N ASP A 94 8.35 0.63 11.04
CA ASP A 94 9.56 -0.15 10.77
C ASP A 94 9.29 -1.66 10.57
N SER A 95 8.23 -2.17 11.17
CA SER A 95 7.82 -3.58 11.01
C SER A 95 7.01 -3.81 9.73
N GLU A 96 6.35 -2.80 9.22
CA GLU A 96 5.55 -2.87 8.00
C GLU A 96 6.43 -2.76 6.74
N ILE A 97 7.25 -1.73 6.66
CA ILE A 97 8.31 -1.60 5.65
C ILE A 97 9.63 -1.88 6.35
N ASN A 98 9.95 -3.17 6.46
CA ASN A 98 11.22 -3.63 7.01
C ASN A 98 12.39 -3.28 6.07
N TYR A 99 13.60 -3.62 6.48
CA TYR A 99 14.80 -3.30 5.71
C TYR A 99 14.79 -3.85 4.28
N GLU A 100 14.25 -5.06 4.06
CA GLU A 100 14.18 -5.66 2.73
C GLU A 100 13.22 -4.91 1.80
N TYR A 101 12.05 -4.54 2.29
CA TYR A 101 11.09 -3.73 1.52
C TYR A 101 11.61 -2.31 1.31
N TYR A 102 12.27 -1.72 2.31
CA TYR A 102 12.91 -0.41 2.16
C TYR A 102 13.96 -0.43 1.05
N LYS A 103 14.81 -1.46 1.00
CA LYS A 103 15.82 -1.59 -0.08
C LYS A 103 15.21 -1.77 -1.46
N LYS A 104 14.07 -2.44 -1.58
CA LYS A 104 13.34 -2.55 -2.86
C LYS A 104 12.74 -1.20 -3.30
N LEU A 105 12.32 -0.37 -2.35
CA LEU A 105 11.76 0.96 -2.61
C LEU A 105 12.84 2.03 -2.79
N GLU A 106 14.03 1.86 -2.24
CA GLU A 106 15.11 2.85 -2.19
C GLU A 106 15.38 3.55 -3.53
N PRO A 107 15.38 2.86 -4.70
CA PRO A 107 15.58 3.51 -5.99
C PRO A 107 14.50 4.52 -6.37
N TYR A 108 13.33 4.45 -5.74
CA TYR A 108 12.15 5.27 -6.02
C TYR A 108 11.88 6.31 -4.91
N ILE A 109 12.63 6.25 -3.79
CA ILE A 109 12.46 7.17 -2.66
C ILE A 109 13.21 8.46 -2.93
N SER A 110 12.49 9.57 -2.99
CA SER A 110 13.09 10.90 -3.05
C SER A 110 13.51 11.38 -1.68
N ASN A 111 12.70 11.14 -0.67
CA ASN A 111 12.95 11.54 0.72
C ASN A 111 12.34 10.53 1.68
N SER A 112 13.00 10.31 2.80
CA SER A 112 12.47 9.53 3.92
C SER A 112 12.66 10.28 5.23
N TYR A 113 11.70 10.12 6.14
CA TYR A 113 11.68 10.79 7.43
C TYR A 113 11.21 9.83 8.51
N VAL A 114 11.85 9.89 9.68
CA VAL A 114 11.37 9.24 10.89
C VAL A 114 10.64 10.27 11.75
N ILE A 115 9.44 9.93 12.19
CA ILE A 115 8.62 10.74 13.08
C ILE A 115 8.61 10.04 14.43
N GLN A 116 9.10 10.73 15.47
CA GLN A 116 9.20 10.19 16.81
C GLN A 116 8.59 11.14 17.82
N TYR A 117 7.81 10.58 18.75
CA TYR A 117 7.28 11.33 19.88
C TYR A 117 8.23 11.22 21.08
N ASP A 118 8.74 12.36 21.50
CA ASP A 118 9.53 12.50 22.74
C ASP A 118 8.59 12.73 23.93
N SER A 119 8.41 11.70 24.73
CA SER A 119 7.55 11.75 25.92
C SER A 119 8.13 12.62 27.05
N GLY A 120 9.46 12.83 27.09
CA GLY A 120 10.12 13.67 28.09
C GLY A 120 9.87 15.15 27.86
N GLU A 121 9.88 15.56 26.61
CA GLU A 121 9.65 16.95 26.20
C GLU A 121 8.22 17.21 25.69
N GLY A 122 7.41 16.15 25.54
CA GLY A 122 6.02 16.26 25.06
C GLY A 122 5.90 16.77 23.62
N LYS A 123 6.90 16.54 22.78
CA LYS A 123 6.95 17.01 21.40
C LYS A 123 7.22 15.91 20.39
N THR A 124 6.82 16.15 19.15
CA THR A 124 7.16 15.29 18.02
C THR A 124 8.38 15.82 17.30
N VAL A 125 9.35 14.95 17.07
CA VAL A 125 10.60 15.26 16.34
C VAL A 125 10.54 14.56 14.99
N ILE A 126 10.99 15.26 13.94
CA ILE A 126 11.12 14.72 12.59
C ILE A 126 12.60 14.71 12.23
N GLN A 127 13.11 13.56 11.82
CA GLN A 127 14.50 13.38 11.42
C GLN A 127 14.57 12.85 9.98
N ASN A 128 15.59 13.29 9.23
CA ASN A 128 15.86 12.74 7.91
C ASN A 128 16.40 11.31 8.03
N GLY A 129 15.93 10.42 7.17
CA GLY A 129 16.35 9.02 7.12
C GLY A 129 15.22 8.05 7.35
N TYR A 130 15.57 6.81 7.57
CA TYR A 130 14.63 5.74 7.86
C TYR A 130 15.08 4.97 9.12
N PHE A 131 14.28 4.02 9.60
CA PHE A 131 14.55 3.26 10.83
C PHE A 131 15.82 2.39 10.77
N PHE A 132 16.42 2.22 9.58
CA PHE A 132 17.58 1.36 9.36
C PHE A 132 18.74 2.15 8.75
N ASN A 133 19.96 1.80 9.16
CA ASN A 133 21.19 2.31 8.52
C ASN A 133 21.50 1.50 7.23
N SER A 134 22.57 1.88 6.54
CA SER A 134 23.02 1.21 5.30
C SER A 134 23.37 -0.27 5.47
N LYS A 135 23.59 -0.74 6.71
CA LYS A 135 23.89 -2.14 7.04
C LYS A 135 22.64 -2.93 7.42
N GLY A 136 21.47 -2.28 7.48
CA GLY A 136 20.22 -2.90 7.92
C GLY A 136 20.04 -2.98 9.44
N GLU A 137 20.91 -2.31 10.20
CA GLU A 137 20.77 -2.23 11.65
C GLU A 137 19.76 -1.14 12.00
N LYS A 138 18.85 -1.46 12.94
CA LYS A 138 17.86 -0.50 13.40
C LYS A 138 18.55 0.65 14.13
N ILE A 139 18.27 1.87 13.74
CA ILE A 139 18.78 3.08 14.38
C ILE A 139 17.90 3.36 15.59
N GLU A 140 18.49 3.51 16.77
CA GLU A 140 17.81 4.10 17.91
C GLU A 140 17.64 5.60 17.64
N VAL A 141 16.41 6.02 17.55
CA VAL A 141 16.03 7.42 17.26
C VAL A 141 15.46 8.04 18.51
#